data_3e51b068875c265e85ef5636a8ca277b
#
_entry.id   3e51b068875c265e85ef5636a8ca277b
#
_cell.length_a   1.000
_cell.length_b   1.000
_cell.length_c   1.000
_cell.angle_alpha   90.00
_cell.angle_beta   90.00
_cell.angle_gamma   90.00
#
_symmetry.space_group_name_H-M   'P 1'
#
loop_
_entity.id
_entity.type
_entity.pdbx_description
1 polymer ?
#
loop_
_entity_poly.entity_id
_entity_poly.type
_entity_poly.pdbx_seq_one_letter_code
_entity_poly.pdbx_strand_id
1 'polypeptide(L)'
;MKILWTVNILFPEAQSLMDVKSRDLASSGGWLIGAADSLATRDDIELHVACPARVSEVLVLQGEKICYHLFPGLQPSGEPYYGDVPDLDAVFRGLIDGIKPDLIDIHGTEYAHSFSCLRAAGEIPCVITIQGFLHACALHYHDGLSRWTILSHKRLFKKGILEEEESFRKRGEVEQTLLSRARHFIGRTEWDQSCIRNCNPIASYHVCNETLRNAFYDGRWSWDACEKHSIFISQGSYPLKGLHQMLKALPGIVRRYPDTVLYVGGGNITEGRRRNLSNYGRILTSLIRRNHLRGHVCFTGELDTLAMKERFLKSNLFVCPSSVENSSNSLAEAQILGVPCVASRRGGTPTLIPDEQMGLLYDFDDTKALERAVCQVFESSPTWDNTAMRERARSRHDKTSNSEALVEIYRKVTGLS
;
A
#
# COMPACT_ATOMS: atom_id res chain seq x y z
N MET A 1 -24.56 -4.96 -15.26
CA MET A 1 -23.40 -5.87 -15.18
C MET A 1 -23.18 -6.28 -13.73
N LYS A 2 -23.11 -7.58 -13.47
CA LYS A 2 -22.88 -8.14 -12.14
C LYS A 2 -21.41 -8.44 -11.95
N ILE A 3 -20.80 -7.85 -10.93
CA ILE A 3 -19.36 -7.92 -10.69
C ILE A 3 -19.08 -8.55 -9.35
N LEU A 4 -18.18 -9.52 -9.31
CA LEU A 4 -17.63 -10.07 -8.07
C LEU A 4 -16.22 -9.52 -7.85
N TRP A 5 -16.04 -8.76 -6.80
CA TRP A 5 -14.70 -8.42 -6.28
C TRP A 5 -14.28 -9.45 -5.24
N THR A 6 -13.05 -9.92 -5.31
CA THR A 6 -12.41 -10.58 -4.18
C THR A 6 -11.31 -9.68 -3.64
N VAL A 7 -11.36 -9.43 -2.33
CA VAL A 7 -10.51 -8.43 -1.66
C VAL A 7 -9.84 -9.04 -0.43
N ASN A 8 -8.81 -8.39 0.07
CA ASN A 8 -8.03 -8.85 1.24
C ASN A 8 -8.40 -8.12 2.55
N ILE A 9 -9.36 -7.23 2.53
CA ILE A 9 -9.81 -6.44 3.69
C ILE A 9 -11.30 -6.63 3.93
N LEU A 10 -11.70 -6.54 5.18
CA LEU A 10 -13.11 -6.47 5.57
C LEU A 10 -13.57 -5.01 5.51
N PHE A 11 -14.61 -4.75 4.74
CA PHE A 11 -15.16 -3.39 4.58
C PHE A 11 -15.85 -2.92 5.88
N PRO A 12 -15.77 -1.62 6.24
CA PRO A 12 -16.38 -1.09 7.45
C PRO A 12 -17.89 -1.32 7.54
N GLU A 13 -18.62 -1.23 6.41
CA GLU A 13 -20.05 -1.52 6.36
C GLU A 13 -20.33 -2.99 6.70
N ALA A 14 -19.61 -3.92 6.07
CA ALA A 14 -19.74 -5.36 6.37
C ALA A 14 -19.41 -5.66 7.84
N GLN A 15 -18.41 -4.99 8.39
CA GLN A 15 -18.05 -5.12 9.79
C GLN A 15 -19.16 -4.63 10.73
N SER A 16 -19.80 -3.51 10.40
CA SER A 16 -20.93 -2.97 11.16
C SER A 16 -22.14 -3.90 11.12
N LEU A 17 -22.41 -4.53 9.97
CA LEU A 17 -23.49 -5.50 9.80
C LEU A 17 -23.28 -6.81 10.57
N MET A 18 -22.03 -7.14 10.92
CA MET A 18 -21.72 -8.31 11.77
C MET A 18 -21.96 -8.06 13.26
N ASP A 19 -22.30 -6.86 13.68
CA ASP A 19 -22.41 -6.45 15.10
C ASP A 19 -21.14 -6.74 15.93
N VAL A 20 -19.99 -6.81 15.27
CA VAL A 20 -18.71 -7.06 15.90
C VAL A 20 -18.08 -5.72 16.30
N LYS A 21 -18.10 -5.43 17.60
CA LYS A 21 -17.29 -4.35 18.19
C LYS A 21 -15.80 -4.72 18.09
N SER A 22 -15.21 -4.69 16.91
CA SER A 22 -13.78 -4.92 16.78
C SER A 22 -13.04 -3.59 16.67
N ARG A 23 -11.92 -3.50 17.42
CA ARG A 23 -10.97 -2.40 17.36
C ARG A 23 -10.11 -2.41 16.08
N ASP A 24 -10.35 -3.36 15.21
CA ASP A 24 -9.59 -3.59 13.97
C ASP A 24 -10.23 -2.88 12.77
N LEU A 25 -10.65 -1.62 12.93
CA LEU A 25 -10.97 -0.77 11.79
C LEU A 25 -9.70 -0.63 10.96
N ALA A 26 -9.62 -1.37 9.86
CA ALA A 26 -8.49 -1.36 8.98
C ALA A 26 -8.23 0.08 8.50
N SER A 27 -7.18 0.69 8.99
CA SER A 27 -6.63 1.94 8.46
C SER A 27 -6.03 1.75 7.05
N SER A 28 -5.92 0.49 6.59
CA SER A 28 -5.43 0.09 5.27
C SER A 28 -6.59 -0.18 4.31
N GLY A 29 -6.38 0.08 3.01
CA GLY A 29 -7.35 -0.26 1.96
C GLY A 29 -8.43 0.79 1.67
N GLY A 30 -8.32 2.00 2.19
CA GLY A 30 -9.32 3.06 1.96
C GLY A 30 -9.55 3.44 0.50
N TRP A 31 -8.60 3.21 -0.38
CA TRP A 31 -8.74 3.36 -1.83
C TRP A 31 -9.72 2.34 -2.43
N LEU A 32 -9.70 1.10 -1.92
CA LEU A 32 -10.59 0.02 -2.35
C LEU A 32 -12.04 0.34 -2.01
N ILE A 33 -12.27 0.85 -0.80
CA ILE A 33 -13.59 1.28 -0.33
C ILE A 33 -14.10 2.43 -1.21
N GLY A 34 -13.28 3.46 -1.45
CA GLY A 34 -13.67 4.59 -2.30
C GLY A 34 -14.01 4.19 -3.75
N ALA A 35 -13.30 3.22 -4.31
CA ALA A 35 -13.60 2.68 -5.63
C ALA A 35 -14.90 1.85 -5.64
N ALA A 36 -15.13 1.01 -4.62
CA ALA A 36 -16.36 0.23 -4.47
C ALA A 36 -17.58 1.13 -4.30
N ASP A 37 -17.50 2.15 -3.43
CA ASP A 37 -18.57 3.13 -3.23
C ASP A 37 -18.92 3.83 -4.54
N SER A 38 -17.91 4.23 -5.32
CA SER A 38 -18.12 4.89 -6.61
C SER A 38 -18.80 3.98 -7.63
N LEU A 39 -18.41 2.70 -7.71
CA LEU A 39 -19.07 1.71 -8.58
C LEU A 39 -20.51 1.42 -8.13
N ALA A 40 -20.74 1.26 -6.85
CA ALA A 40 -22.04 0.91 -6.28
C ALA A 40 -23.09 2.06 -6.41
N THR A 41 -22.67 3.27 -6.77
CA THR A 41 -23.60 4.35 -7.09
C THR A 41 -24.23 4.25 -8.48
N ARG A 42 -23.75 3.34 -9.33
CA ARG A 42 -24.17 3.19 -10.71
C ARG A 42 -25.34 2.22 -10.83
N ASP A 43 -26.37 2.60 -11.52
CA ASP A 43 -27.58 1.76 -11.74
C ASP A 43 -27.32 0.57 -12.68
N ASP A 44 -26.27 0.64 -13.51
CA ASP A 44 -25.89 -0.41 -14.45
C ASP A 44 -24.95 -1.48 -13.86
N ILE A 45 -24.59 -1.36 -12.56
CA ILE A 45 -23.67 -2.27 -11.86
C ILE A 45 -24.32 -2.86 -10.60
N GLU A 46 -24.25 -4.17 -10.46
CA GLU A 46 -24.52 -4.93 -9.23
C GLU A 46 -23.19 -5.41 -8.66
N LEU A 47 -22.76 -4.86 -7.53
CA LEU A 47 -21.45 -5.13 -6.94
C LEU A 47 -21.58 -6.12 -5.78
N HIS A 48 -20.88 -7.25 -5.90
CA HIS A 48 -20.65 -8.24 -4.86
C HIS A 48 -19.21 -8.18 -4.41
N VAL A 49 -18.96 -8.18 -3.10
CA VAL A 49 -17.60 -8.11 -2.53
C VAL A 49 -17.36 -9.32 -1.61
N ALA A 50 -16.44 -10.19 -2.02
CA ALA A 50 -16.01 -11.33 -1.21
C ALA A 50 -14.77 -10.96 -0.40
N CYS A 51 -14.86 -11.05 0.94
CA CYS A 51 -13.77 -10.75 1.85
C CYS A 51 -13.50 -11.90 2.84
N PRO A 52 -12.21 -12.15 3.19
CA PRO A 52 -11.88 -13.12 4.23
C PRO A 52 -12.31 -12.58 5.60
N ALA A 53 -12.95 -13.45 6.39
CA ALA A 53 -13.42 -13.11 7.74
C ALA A 53 -13.27 -14.29 8.70
N ARG A 54 -13.44 -14.03 9.99
CA ARG A 54 -13.50 -15.07 11.03
C ARG A 54 -14.91 -15.66 11.12
N VAL A 55 -15.26 -16.43 10.11
CA VAL A 55 -16.54 -17.15 10.00
C VAL A 55 -16.27 -18.63 9.77
N SER A 56 -17.18 -19.50 10.16
CA SER A 56 -17.08 -20.95 9.95
C SER A 56 -17.58 -21.40 8.56
N GLU A 57 -18.46 -20.61 7.97
CA GLU A 57 -19.06 -20.81 6.65
C GLU A 57 -19.27 -19.47 5.95
N VAL A 58 -19.65 -19.47 4.70
CA VAL A 58 -19.92 -18.24 3.95
C VAL A 58 -21.12 -17.51 4.57
N LEU A 59 -20.91 -16.26 4.96
CA LEU A 59 -21.95 -15.37 5.48
C LEU A 59 -22.23 -14.28 4.45
N VAL A 60 -23.49 -14.18 4.00
CA VAL A 60 -23.94 -13.15 3.07
C VAL A 60 -24.59 -12.01 3.84
N LEU A 61 -24.13 -10.79 3.63
CA LEU A 61 -24.63 -9.59 4.26
C LEU A 61 -25.07 -8.59 3.19
N GLN A 62 -26.29 -8.11 3.30
CA GLN A 62 -26.78 -7.07 2.40
C GLN A 62 -26.48 -5.69 2.99
N GLY A 63 -25.54 -4.98 2.37
CA GLY A 63 -25.29 -3.57 2.65
C GLY A 63 -26.29 -2.66 1.91
N GLU A 64 -26.08 -1.36 1.99
CA GLU A 64 -26.96 -0.37 1.35
C GLU A 64 -26.97 -0.53 -0.19
N LYS A 65 -25.79 -0.73 -0.78
CA LYS A 65 -25.60 -0.84 -2.24
C LYS A 65 -24.70 -1.99 -2.65
N ILE A 66 -24.01 -2.64 -1.71
CA ILE A 66 -23.03 -3.69 -1.94
C ILE A 66 -23.51 -4.97 -1.23
N CYS A 67 -23.46 -6.10 -1.92
CA CYS A 67 -23.68 -7.39 -1.31
C CYS A 67 -22.33 -8.00 -0.89
N TYR A 68 -22.13 -8.21 0.43
CA TYR A 68 -20.91 -8.75 0.99
C TYR A 68 -21.00 -10.25 1.19
N HIS A 69 -19.94 -10.97 0.81
CA HIS A 69 -19.78 -12.40 0.98
C HIS A 69 -18.55 -12.65 1.85
N LEU A 70 -18.78 -12.89 3.14
CA LEU A 70 -17.70 -13.17 4.06
C LEU A 70 -17.37 -14.66 4.04
N PHE A 71 -16.11 -15.00 3.80
CA PHE A 71 -15.69 -16.40 3.70
C PHE A 71 -14.60 -16.75 4.73
N PRO A 72 -14.46 -18.04 5.14
CA PRO A 72 -13.46 -18.50 6.10
C PRO A 72 -12.06 -18.48 5.46
N GLY A 73 -11.44 -17.29 5.36
CA GLY A 73 -10.17 -17.07 4.69
C GLY A 73 -9.04 -16.58 5.59
N LEU A 74 -9.23 -16.61 6.93
CA LEU A 74 -8.24 -16.13 7.88
C LEU A 74 -7.60 -17.27 8.68
N GLN A 75 -6.28 -17.19 8.87
CA GLN A 75 -5.52 -18.01 9.80
C GLN A 75 -5.94 -17.73 11.26
N PRO A 76 -5.62 -18.59 12.22
CA PRO A 76 -5.83 -18.31 13.64
C PRO A 76 -5.18 -17.00 14.13
N SER A 77 -4.10 -16.56 13.47
CA SER A 77 -3.45 -15.27 13.71
C SER A 77 -4.30 -14.06 13.32
N GLY A 78 -5.33 -14.24 12.48
CA GLY A 78 -6.15 -13.18 11.90
C GLY A 78 -5.67 -12.68 10.55
N GLU A 79 -4.54 -13.18 10.04
CA GLU A 79 -4.05 -12.87 8.69
C GLU A 79 -4.71 -13.79 7.64
N PRO A 80 -4.94 -13.33 6.41
CA PRO A 80 -5.38 -14.21 5.34
C PRO A 80 -4.39 -15.36 5.08
N TYR A 81 -4.90 -16.48 4.55
CA TYR A 81 -4.04 -17.59 4.15
C TYR A 81 -3.15 -17.21 2.97
N TYR A 82 -1.93 -17.76 2.99
CA TYR A 82 -0.97 -17.63 1.90
C TYR A 82 -0.75 -19.00 1.23
N GLY A 83 -0.48 -18.98 -0.07
CA GLY A 83 -0.22 -20.19 -0.84
C GLY A 83 -1.48 -20.92 -1.28
N ASP A 84 -1.34 -22.21 -1.59
CA ASP A 84 -2.43 -23.04 -2.09
C ASP A 84 -3.24 -23.63 -0.94
N VAL A 85 -4.53 -23.31 -0.88
CA VAL A 85 -5.49 -23.80 0.11
C VAL A 85 -6.69 -24.40 -0.63
N PRO A 86 -6.71 -25.74 -0.87
CA PRO A 86 -7.72 -26.40 -1.69
C PRO A 86 -9.18 -26.17 -1.26
N ASP A 87 -9.43 -26.03 0.02
CA ASP A 87 -10.79 -25.81 0.55
C ASP A 87 -11.41 -24.49 0.06
N LEU A 88 -10.58 -23.47 -0.22
CA LEU A 88 -11.06 -22.19 -0.76
C LEU A 88 -11.58 -22.30 -2.20
N ASP A 89 -11.15 -23.29 -2.98
CA ASP A 89 -11.66 -23.52 -4.34
C ASP A 89 -13.14 -23.91 -4.32
N ALA A 90 -13.55 -24.74 -3.35
CA ALA A 90 -14.96 -25.10 -3.17
C ALA A 90 -15.80 -23.89 -2.74
N VAL A 91 -15.25 -23.04 -1.85
CA VAL A 91 -15.89 -21.80 -1.42
C VAL A 91 -16.14 -20.88 -2.62
N PHE A 92 -15.11 -20.64 -3.44
CA PHE A 92 -15.26 -19.74 -4.60
C PHE A 92 -16.16 -20.34 -5.69
N ARG A 93 -16.14 -21.64 -5.94
CA ARG A 93 -17.14 -22.29 -6.83
C ARG A 93 -18.55 -22.02 -6.34
N GLY A 94 -18.84 -22.24 -5.06
CA GLY A 94 -20.17 -21.97 -4.49
C GLY A 94 -20.58 -20.51 -4.58
N LEU A 95 -19.66 -19.57 -4.35
CA LEU A 95 -19.90 -18.12 -4.50
C LEU A 95 -20.22 -17.78 -5.97
N ILE A 96 -19.42 -18.25 -6.90
CA ILE A 96 -19.57 -17.97 -8.34
C ILE A 96 -20.87 -18.56 -8.87
N ASP A 97 -21.20 -19.80 -8.50
CA ASP A 97 -22.46 -20.48 -8.91
C ASP A 97 -23.69 -19.76 -8.35
N GLY A 98 -23.60 -19.23 -7.13
CA GLY A 98 -24.70 -18.49 -6.48
C GLY A 98 -24.87 -17.08 -7.03
N ILE A 99 -23.77 -16.35 -7.27
CA ILE A 99 -23.79 -14.96 -7.74
C ILE A 99 -24.01 -14.90 -9.26
N LYS A 100 -23.37 -15.80 -10.01
CA LYS A 100 -23.30 -15.80 -11.49
C LYS A 100 -22.81 -14.45 -12.03
N PRO A 101 -21.59 -14.03 -11.65
CA PRO A 101 -21.06 -12.75 -12.08
C PRO A 101 -20.74 -12.73 -13.58
N ASP A 102 -20.90 -11.58 -14.21
CA ASP A 102 -20.44 -11.33 -15.58
C ASP A 102 -18.91 -11.16 -15.63
N LEU A 103 -18.31 -10.69 -14.53
CA LEU A 103 -16.88 -10.44 -14.38
C LEU A 103 -16.44 -10.63 -12.94
N ILE A 104 -15.21 -11.11 -12.79
CA ILE A 104 -14.53 -11.22 -11.49
C ILE A 104 -13.31 -10.28 -11.51
N ASP A 105 -13.22 -9.37 -10.52
CA ASP A 105 -12.02 -8.57 -10.27
C ASP A 105 -11.32 -9.05 -8.99
N ILE A 106 -10.08 -9.52 -9.15
CA ILE A 106 -9.24 -10.05 -8.08
C ILE A 106 -8.29 -8.95 -7.64
N HIS A 107 -8.52 -8.39 -6.45
CA HIS A 107 -7.69 -7.33 -5.89
C HIS A 107 -6.49 -7.88 -5.11
N GLY A 108 -5.32 -7.82 -5.72
CA GLY A 108 -4.06 -8.30 -5.18
C GLY A 108 -3.74 -9.75 -5.56
N THR A 109 -2.46 -10.08 -5.43
CA THR A 109 -1.89 -11.37 -5.85
C THR A 109 -1.28 -12.15 -4.70
N GLU A 110 -1.27 -11.55 -3.51
CA GLU A 110 -0.47 -11.98 -2.37
C GLU A 110 -1.12 -13.08 -1.51
N TYR A 111 -2.42 -13.40 -1.71
CA TYR A 111 -3.17 -14.28 -0.82
C TYR A 111 -3.74 -15.52 -1.54
N ALA A 112 -3.96 -16.58 -0.78
CA ALA A 112 -4.50 -17.85 -1.27
C ALA A 112 -5.84 -17.69 -2.00
N HIS A 113 -6.73 -16.82 -1.50
CA HIS A 113 -8.05 -16.61 -2.08
C HIS A 113 -7.99 -16.04 -3.51
N SER A 114 -6.98 -15.23 -3.84
CA SER A 114 -6.80 -14.74 -5.22
C SER A 114 -6.55 -15.88 -6.19
N PHE A 115 -5.73 -16.86 -5.79
CA PHE A 115 -5.42 -18.01 -6.59
C PHE A 115 -6.62 -18.97 -6.71
N SER A 116 -7.31 -19.23 -5.60
CA SER A 116 -8.51 -20.07 -5.58
C SER A 116 -9.66 -19.46 -6.38
N CYS A 117 -9.85 -18.17 -6.31
CA CYS A 117 -10.84 -17.44 -7.10
C CYS A 117 -10.57 -17.57 -8.60
N LEU A 118 -9.31 -17.36 -9.04
CA LEU A 118 -8.93 -17.51 -10.45
C LEU A 118 -9.15 -18.94 -10.96
N ARG A 119 -8.85 -19.96 -10.15
CA ARG A 119 -9.10 -21.37 -10.51
C ARG A 119 -10.58 -21.70 -10.62
N ALA A 120 -11.37 -21.15 -9.70
CA ALA A 120 -12.82 -21.40 -9.66
C ALA A 120 -13.59 -20.66 -10.76
N ALA A 121 -13.02 -19.60 -11.32
CA ALA A 121 -13.68 -18.74 -12.30
C ALA A 121 -14.06 -19.45 -13.61
N GLY A 122 -13.34 -20.49 -14.01
CA GLY A 122 -13.60 -21.21 -15.27
C GLY A 122 -13.51 -20.31 -16.49
N GLU A 123 -14.60 -20.18 -17.23
CA GLU A 123 -14.69 -19.32 -18.44
C GLU A 123 -15.16 -17.88 -18.14
N ILE A 124 -15.48 -17.58 -16.89
CA ILE A 124 -15.92 -16.22 -16.53
C ILE A 124 -14.75 -15.26 -16.69
N PRO A 125 -14.96 -14.12 -17.37
CA PRO A 125 -13.94 -13.09 -17.53
C PRO A 125 -13.37 -12.65 -16.18
N CYS A 126 -12.03 -12.69 -16.05
CA CYS A 126 -11.34 -12.27 -14.85
C CYS A 126 -10.32 -11.16 -15.15
N VAL A 127 -10.24 -10.21 -14.28
CA VAL A 127 -9.16 -9.22 -14.25
C VAL A 127 -8.48 -9.25 -12.87
N ILE A 128 -7.17 -8.99 -12.84
CA ILE A 128 -6.42 -8.87 -11.59
C ILE A 128 -5.99 -7.41 -11.43
N THR A 129 -6.51 -6.77 -10.38
CA THR A 129 -6.09 -5.42 -10.00
C THR A 129 -4.85 -5.49 -9.11
N ILE A 130 -3.71 -5.03 -9.63
CA ILE A 130 -2.41 -5.12 -8.97
C ILE A 130 -2.33 -4.15 -7.80
N GLN A 131 -1.95 -4.68 -6.62
CA GLN A 131 -1.63 -3.88 -5.43
C GLN A 131 -0.12 -3.75 -5.23
N GLY A 132 0.61 -4.83 -5.42
CA GLY A 132 2.06 -4.92 -5.32
C GLY A 132 2.53 -6.29 -5.81
N PHE A 133 3.83 -6.54 -5.73
CA PHE A 133 4.42 -7.81 -6.13
C PHE A 133 5.32 -8.37 -5.03
N LEU A 134 4.96 -9.53 -4.49
CA LEU A 134 5.73 -10.20 -3.44
C LEU A 134 7.10 -10.65 -3.94
N HIS A 135 7.17 -11.16 -5.17
CA HIS A 135 8.44 -11.58 -5.75
C HIS A 135 9.42 -10.42 -5.89
N ALA A 136 8.95 -9.23 -6.28
CA ALA A 136 9.77 -8.04 -6.34
C ALA A 136 10.13 -7.52 -4.94
N CYS A 137 9.17 -7.53 -4.01
CA CYS A 137 9.43 -7.19 -2.60
C CYS A 137 10.49 -8.09 -1.96
N ALA A 138 10.49 -9.39 -2.28
CA ALA A 138 11.49 -10.34 -1.77
C ALA A 138 12.91 -9.95 -2.19
N LEU A 139 13.11 -9.50 -3.44
CA LEU A 139 14.42 -9.08 -3.95
C LEU A 139 14.98 -7.84 -3.24
N HIS A 140 14.10 -7.01 -2.67
CA HIS A 140 14.43 -5.72 -2.05
C HIS A 140 14.14 -5.69 -0.54
N TYR A 141 13.84 -6.85 0.07
CA TYR A 141 13.27 -6.90 1.42
C TYR A 141 14.14 -6.22 2.48
N HIS A 142 15.46 -6.36 2.38
CA HIS A 142 16.41 -5.80 3.34
C HIS A 142 17.48 -4.91 2.70
N ASP A 143 17.19 -4.36 1.51
CA ASP A 143 18.09 -3.40 0.86
C ASP A 143 18.53 -2.29 1.83
N GLY A 144 19.78 -1.90 1.72
CA GLY A 144 20.40 -0.93 2.63
C GLY A 144 20.80 -1.48 4.01
N LEU A 145 20.53 -2.76 4.34
CA LEU A 145 20.97 -3.44 5.55
C LEU A 145 21.98 -4.53 5.19
N SER A 146 23.20 -4.43 5.72
CA SER A 146 24.18 -5.49 5.50
C SER A 146 23.77 -6.77 6.24
N ARG A 147 24.10 -7.96 5.67
CA ARG A 147 23.85 -9.25 6.31
C ARG A 147 24.48 -9.33 7.71
N TRP A 148 25.65 -8.72 7.90
CA TRP A 148 26.27 -8.64 9.21
C TRP A 148 25.42 -7.85 10.22
N THR A 149 24.85 -6.71 9.81
CA THR A 149 23.94 -5.93 10.65
C THR A 149 22.71 -6.76 11.04
N ILE A 150 22.10 -7.47 10.09
CA ILE A 150 20.93 -8.31 10.33
C ILE A 150 21.27 -9.43 11.34
N LEU A 151 22.36 -10.15 11.11
CA LEU A 151 22.77 -11.28 11.96
C LEU A 151 23.18 -10.83 13.36
N SER A 152 23.89 -9.70 13.52
CA SER A 152 24.31 -9.17 14.83
C SER A 152 23.14 -8.70 15.70
N HIS A 153 21.96 -8.46 15.11
CA HIS A 153 20.73 -8.08 15.81
C HIS A 153 19.71 -9.22 15.85
N LYS A 154 20.00 -10.40 15.28
CA LYS A 154 19.09 -11.55 15.25
C LYS A 154 18.74 -12.00 16.66
N ARG A 155 17.48 -12.43 16.83
CA ARG A 155 17.00 -13.06 18.07
C ARG A 155 17.10 -14.57 17.96
N LEU A 156 17.55 -15.22 19.02
CA LEU A 156 17.44 -16.67 19.16
C LEU A 156 15.95 -17.06 19.19
N PHE A 157 15.59 -18.07 18.42
CA PHE A 157 14.25 -18.70 18.39
C PHE A 157 13.10 -17.80 17.93
N LYS A 158 13.37 -16.69 17.22
CA LYS A 158 12.32 -15.85 16.61
C LYS A 158 12.61 -15.60 15.14
N LYS A 159 11.54 -15.48 14.35
CA LYS A 159 11.65 -15.04 12.97
C LYS A 159 12.39 -13.72 12.91
N GLY A 160 13.32 -13.61 12.00
CA GLY A 160 14.08 -12.40 11.73
C GLY A 160 13.89 -11.94 10.28
N ILE A 161 14.62 -10.89 9.90
CA ILE A 161 14.50 -10.26 8.58
C ILE A 161 14.76 -11.27 7.44
N LEU A 162 15.74 -12.17 7.57
CA LEU A 162 16.04 -13.16 6.51
C LEU A 162 14.97 -14.23 6.38
N GLU A 163 14.33 -14.61 7.48
CA GLU A 163 13.21 -15.55 7.46
C GLU A 163 11.93 -14.90 6.92
N GLU A 164 11.77 -13.60 7.13
CA GLU A 164 10.69 -12.80 6.53
C GLU A 164 10.89 -12.67 5.02
N GLU A 165 12.10 -12.32 4.56
CA GLU A 165 12.49 -12.31 3.14
C GLU A 165 12.22 -13.66 2.47
N GLU A 166 12.62 -14.76 3.08
CA GLU A 166 12.38 -16.11 2.58
C GLU A 166 10.87 -16.43 2.47
N SER A 167 10.07 -15.93 3.42
CA SER A 167 8.62 -16.02 3.36
C SER A 167 8.04 -15.24 2.17
N PHE A 168 8.55 -14.03 1.91
CA PHE A 168 8.16 -13.24 0.74
C PHE A 168 8.55 -13.94 -0.56
N ARG A 169 9.75 -14.53 -0.62
CA ARG A 169 10.23 -15.26 -1.78
C ARG A 169 9.33 -16.44 -2.12
N LYS A 170 9.00 -17.29 -1.13
CA LYS A 170 8.11 -18.45 -1.33
C LYS A 170 6.70 -18.03 -1.79
N ARG A 171 6.14 -16.99 -1.20
CA ARG A 171 4.84 -16.46 -1.62
C ARG A 171 4.92 -15.84 -3.01
N GLY A 172 6.03 -15.19 -3.35
CA GLY A 172 6.29 -14.64 -4.68
C GLY A 172 6.36 -15.71 -5.78
N GLU A 173 6.83 -16.93 -5.48
CA GLU A 173 6.81 -18.07 -6.42
C GLU A 173 5.36 -18.49 -6.74
N VAL A 174 4.48 -18.52 -5.73
CA VAL A 174 3.05 -18.79 -5.92
C VAL A 174 2.38 -17.67 -6.71
N GLU A 175 2.69 -16.41 -6.37
CA GLU A 175 2.23 -15.23 -7.10
C GLU A 175 2.58 -15.30 -8.59
N GLN A 176 3.84 -15.63 -8.93
CA GLN A 176 4.26 -15.74 -10.34
C GLN A 176 3.47 -16.81 -11.09
N THR A 177 3.07 -17.89 -10.42
CA THR A 177 2.20 -18.92 -11.02
C THR A 177 0.80 -18.34 -11.32
N LEU A 178 0.24 -17.51 -10.44
CA LEU A 178 -1.03 -16.81 -10.68
C LEU A 178 -0.90 -15.83 -11.84
N LEU A 179 0.15 -14.99 -11.83
CA LEU A 179 0.41 -14.01 -12.87
C LEU A 179 0.54 -14.65 -14.26
N SER A 180 1.19 -15.82 -14.36
CA SER A 180 1.37 -16.53 -15.64
C SER A 180 0.07 -17.10 -16.23
N ARG A 181 -0.98 -17.26 -15.44
CA ARG A 181 -2.27 -17.84 -15.85
C ARG A 181 -3.35 -16.81 -16.16
N ALA A 182 -3.29 -15.64 -15.57
CA ALA A 182 -4.29 -14.60 -15.76
C ALA A 182 -4.11 -13.91 -17.13
N ARG A 183 -5.22 -13.47 -17.72
CA ARG A 183 -5.23 -12.84 -19.06
C ARG A 183 -5.27 -11.32 -19.02
N HIS A 184 -5.91 -10.74 -18.03
CA HIS A 184 -6.12 -9.30 -17.92
C HIS A 184 -5.63 -8.78 -16.57
N PHE A 185 -4.91 -7.67 -16.60
CA PHE A 185 -4.40 -6.99 -15.42
C PHE A 185 -4.75 -5.51 -15.45
N ILE A 186 -5.11 -4.97 -14.31
CA ILE A 186 -5.23 -3.53 -14.06
C ILE A 186 -4.04 -3.09 -13.22
N GLY A 187 -3.31 -2.12 -13.68
CA GLY A 187 -2.20 -1.50 -12.96
C GLY A 187 -2.12 -0.01 -13.26
N ARG A 188 -1.07 0.65 -12.80
CA ARG A 188 -1.01 2.11 -12.80
C ARG A 188 0.37 2.72 -12.97
N THR A 189 1.39 1.89 -13.07
CA THR A 189 2.78 2.34 -13.21
C THR A 189 3.48 1.61 -14.35
N GLU A 190 4.51 2.24 -14.93
CA GLU A 190 5.34 1.57 -15.92
C GLU A 190 6.09 0.37 -15.35
N TRP A 191 6.37 0.43 -14.03
CA TRP A 191 7.06 -0.63 -13.34
C TRP A 191 6.19 -1.88 -13.19
N ASP A 192 4.93 -1.76 -12.75
CA ASP A 192 4.04 -2.91 -12.61
C ASP A 192 3.68 -3.51 -13.98
N GLN A 193 3.53 -2.67 -15.01
CA GLN A 193 3.40 -3.15 -16.39
C GLN A 193 4.60 -3.99 -16.83
N SER A 194 5.82 -3.54 -16.49
CA SER A 194 7.04 -4.28 -16.80
C SER A 194 7.11 -5.61 -16.03
N CYS A 195 6.71 -5.62 -14.75
CA CYS A 195 6.64 -6.84 -13.96
C CYS A 195 5.67 -7.85 -14.58
N ILE A 196 4.48 -7.40 -15.00
CA ILE A 196 3.51 -8.28 -15.67
C ILE A 196 4.06 -8.81 -16.98
N ARG A 197 4.61 -7.97 -17.85
CA ARG A 197 5.20 -8.40 -19.13
C ARG A 197 6.31 -9.45 -18.96
N ASN A 198 7.10 -9.33 -17.90
CA ASN A 198 8.15 -10.29 -17.61
C ASN A 198 7.59 -11.66 -17.16
N CYS A 199 6.49 -11.66 -16.39
CA CYS A 199 5.84 -12.90 -15.92
C CYS A 199 4.90 -13.50 -16.96
N ASN A 200 4.22 -12.66 -17.77
CA ASN A 200 3.20 -13.05 -18.72
C ASN A 200 3.19 -12.11 -19.94
N PRO A 201 4.04 -12.37 -20.96
CA PRO A 201 4.18 -11.49 -22.13
C PRO A 201 2.92 -11.36 -23.00
N ILE A 202 1.99 -12.31 -22.90
CA ILE A 202 0.76 -12.34 -23.71
C ILE A 202 -0.45 -11.71 -22.99
N ALA A 203 -0.29 -11.31 -21.74
CA ALA A 203 -1.37 -10.72 -20.97
C ALA A 203 -1.73 -9.31 -21.46
N SER A 204 -3.01 -8.98 -21.38
CA SER A 204 -3.51 -7.63 -21.59
C SER A 204 -3.36 -6.81 -20.33
N TYR A 205 -2.69 -5.66 -20.43
CA TYR A 205 -2.52 -4.72 -19.34
C TYR A 205 -3.38 -3.49 -19.57
N HIS A 206 -4.16 -3.10 -18.57
CA HIS A 206 -5.04 -1.95 -18.55
C HIS A 206 -4.58 -0.95 -17.51
N VAL A 207 -4.61 0.34 -17.85
CA VAL A 207 -4.24 1.42 -16.92
C VAL A 207 -5.48 1.95 -16.23
N CYS A 208 -5.49 1.88 -14.88
CA CYS A 208 -6.49 2.54 -14.06
C CYS A 208 -5.84 3.03 -12.76
N ASN A 209 -5.94 4.32 -12.49
CA ASN A 209 -5.38 4.90 -11.28
C ASN A 209 -6.29 4.66 -10.07
N GLU A 210 -5.73 4.77 -8.87
CA GLU A 210 -6.46 4.61 -7.62
C GLU A 210 -7.26 5.86 -7.26
N THR A 211 -8.44 5.63 -6.69
CA THR A 211 -9.19 6.64 -5.96
C THR A 211 -8.64 6.70 -4.53
N LEU A 212 -8.22 7.87 -4.08
CA LEU A 212 -7.69 8.05 -2.73
C LEU A 212 -8.81 8.15 -1.70
N ARG A 213 -8.45 8.10 -0.40
CA ARG A 213 -9.39 8.30 0.70
C ARG A 213 -10.06 9.67 0.60
N ASN A 214 -11.39 9.73 0.81
CA ASN A 214 -12.20 10.93 0.59
C ASN A 214 -11.66 12.17 1.30
N ALA A 215 -11.19 12.05 2.53
CA ALA A 215 -10.69 13.16 3.33
C ALA A 215 -9.50 13.91 2.71
N PHE A 216 -8.74 13.28 1.82
CA PHE A 216 -7.54 13.88 1.23
C PHE A 216 -7.83 14.81 0.05
N TYR A 217 -9.02 14.74 -0.53
CA TYR A 217 -9.42 15.67 -1.59
C TYR A 217 -9.69 17.08 -1.04
N ASP A 218 -9.92 17.20 0.27
CA ASP A 218 -10.09 18.47 0.96
C ASP A 218 -8.83 18.84 1.73
N GLY A 219 -8.45 20.09 1.67
CA GLY A 219 -7.27 20.62 2.35
C GLY A 219 -6.18 21.04 1.37
N ARG A 220 -5.30 21.85 1.89
CA ARG A 220 -4.14 22.37 1.16
C ARG A 220 -3.03 22.65 2.15
N TRP A 221 -1.87 22.10 1.87
CA TRP A 221 -0.65 22.42 2.60
C TRP A 221 -0.22 23.87 2.36
N SER A 222 0.29 24.50 3.39
CA SER A 222 0.92 25.81 3.30
C SER A 222 2.13 25.90 4.22
N TRP A 223 3.12 26.67 3.79
CA TRP A 223 4.32 26.94 4.58
C TRP A 223 4.00 27.55 5.95
N ASP A 224 3.03 28.46 6.02
CA ASP A 224 2.72 29.18 7.27
C ASP A 224 2.11 28.26 8.34
N ALA A 225 1.42 27.22 7.92
CA ALA A 225 0.73 26.27 8.82
C ALA A 225 1.57 25.05 9.21
N CYS A 226 2.68 24.77 8.51
CA CYS A 226 3.47 23.58 8.79
C CYS A 226 4.48 23.80 9.93
N GLU A 227 4.84 22.71 10.60
CA GLU A 227 5.97 22.64 11.54
C GLU A 227 7.27 22.67 10.73
N LYS A 228 8.07 23.74 10.89
CA LYS A 228 9.30 23.92 10.13
C LYS A 228 10.28 22.77 10.40
N HIS A 229 11.04 22.39 9.37
CA HIS A 229 12.02 21.29 9.41
C HIS A 229 11.45 19.96 9.93
N SER A 230 10.13 19.76 9.88
CA SER A 230 9.52 18.47 10.21
C SER A 230 9.44 17.56 8.99
N ILE A 231 9.78 16.29 9.18
CA ILE A 231 9.76 15.24 8.17
C ILE A 231 8.71 14.23 8.59
N PHE A 232 7.88 13.77 7.67
CA PHE A 232 6.93 12.71 7.92
C PHE A 232 7.18 11.48 7.04
N ILE A 233 7.15 10.30 7.64
CA ILE A 233 7.12 8.99 6.98
C ILE A 233 5.86 8.29 7.47
N SER A 234 4.98 7.87 6.57
CA SER A 234 3.67 7.30 6.92
C SER A 234 3.74 5.93 7.58
N GLN A 235 4.82 5.18 7.37
CA GLN A 235 5.03 3.85 7.95
C GLN A 235 6.51 3.51 8.00
N GLY A 236 6.96 2.90 9.12
CA GLY A 236 8.37 2.51 9.30
C GLY A 236 8.55 1.16 10.02
N SER A 237 7.52 0.28 10.03
CA SER A 237 7.48 -0.91 10.88
C SER A 237 8.30 -2.11 10.36
N TYR A 238 8.67 -2.14 9.08
CA TYR A 238 9.43 -3.23 8.45
C TYR A 238 10.43 -2.70 7.39
N PRO A 239 11.46 -3.49 7.02
CA PRO A 239 12.61 -3.00 6.25
C PRO A 239 12.26 -2.37 4.90
N LEU A 240 11.29 -2.93 4.16
CA LEU A 240 10.88 -2.41 2.85
C LEU A 240 10.49 -0.92 2.87
N LYS A 241 10.00 -0.41 4.01
CA LYS A 241 9.63 1.01 4.16
C LYS A 241 10.81 1.96 4.38
N GLY A 242 12.02 1.44 4.49
CA GLY A 242 13.26 2.21 4.39
C GLY A 242 13.55 3.19 5.53
N LEU A 243 12.86 3.10 6.69
CA LEU A 243 13.12 3.99 7.84
C LEU A 243 14.61 4.00 8.24
N HIS A 244 15.30 2.87 8.11
CA HIS A 244 16.73 2.78 8.38
C HIS A 244 17.59 3.65 7.46
N GLN A 245 17.17 3.89 6.21
CA GLN A 245 17.85 4.82 5.29
C GLN A 245 17.68 6.27 5.76
N MET A 246 16.45 6.63 6.15
CA MET A 246 16.19 7.95 6.71
C MET A 246 17.01 8.19 8.00
N LEU A 247 17.10 7.21 8.92
CA LEU A 247 17.90 7.32 10.14
C LEU A 247 19.41 7.39 9.87
N LYS A 248 19.89 6.94 8.71
CA LYS A 248 21.29 7.14 8.29
C LYS A 248 21.53 8.53 7.71
N ALA A 249 20.56 9.12 7.00
CA ALA A 249 20.64 10.46 6.45
C ALA A 249 20.42 11.56 7.51
N LEU A 250 19.56 11.30 8.49
CA LEU A 250 19.10 12.26 9.48
C LEU A 250 20.21 13.00 10.25
N PRO A 251 21.37 12.39 10.64
CA PRO A 251 22.43 13.12 11.32
C PRO A 251 23.01 14.31 10.53
N GLY A 252 23.08 14.18 9.20
CA GLY A 252 23.53 15.28 8.34
C GLY A 252 22.52 16.42 8.29
N ILE A 253 21.23 16.05 8.23
CA ILE A 253 20.12 17.02 8.23
C ILE A 253 20.06 17.76 9.56
N VAL A 254 20.10 17.06 10.70
CA VAL A 254 20.08 17.65 12.05
C VAL A 254 21.28 18.57 12.29
N ARG A 255 22.45 18.24 11.73
CA ARG A 255 23.63 19.14 11.83
C ARG A 255 23.36 20.51 11.18
N ARG A 256 22.59 20.53 10.09
CA ARG A 256 22.25 21.76 9.36
C ARG A 256 21.01 22.45 9.93
N TYR A 257 20.04 21.65 10.38
CA TYR A 257 18.77 22.09 10.95
C TYR A 257 18.55 21.41 12.31
N PRO A 258 19.09 21.96 13.41
CA PRO A 258 19.11 21.30 14.73
C PRO A 258 17.72 21.08 15.35
N ASP A 259 16.71 21.77 14.86
CA ASP A 259 15.30 21.66 15.26
C ASP A 259 14.52 20.58 14.45
N THR A 260 15.19 19.85 13.56
CA THR A 260 14.54 18.80 12.75
C THR A 260 13.90 17.73 13.62
N VAL A 261 12.63 17.39 13.31
CA VAL A 261 11.90 16.25 13.88
C VAL A 261 11.42 15.35 12.77
N LEU A 262 11.75 14.06 12.89
CA LEU A 262 11.24 12.97 12.05
C LEU A 262 10.04 12.34 12.74
N TYR A 263 8.86 12.51 12.17
CA TYR A 263 7.64 11.80 12.57
C TYR A 263 7.49 10.51 11.77
N VAL A 264 7.21 9.41 12.47
CA VAL A 264 7.05 8.09 11.88
C VAL A 264 5.66 7.56 12.23
N GLY A 265 4.84 7.31 11.22
CA GLY A 265 3.51 6.72 11.39
C GLY A 265 3.58 5.27 11.85
N GLY A 266 2.59 4.88 12.67
CA GLY A 266 2.51 3.54 13.26
C GLY A 266 3.16 3.42 14.64
N GLY A 267 3.01 2.24 15.23
CA GLY A 267 3.49 1.94 16.58
C GLY A 267 5.01 2.07 16.73
N ASN A 268 5.45 2.44 17.92
CA ASN A 268 6.88 2.58 18.22
C ASN A 268 7.56 1.22 18.38
N ILE A 269 8.10 0.69 17.31
CA ILE A 269 8.82 -0.60 17.30
C ILE A 269 10.20 -0.55 17.94
N THR A 270 10.66 0.62 18.40
CA THR A 270 11.93 0.80 19.12
C THR A 270 11.74 0.90 20.63
N GLU A 271 10.49 0.89 21.10
CA GLU A 271 10.15 1.01 22.51
C GLU A 271 10.09 -0.34 23.22
N GLY A 272 10.45 -0.33 24.49
CA GLY A 272 10.41 -1.49 25.35
C GLY A 272 11.79 -2.12 25.62
N ARG A 273 11.75 -3.27 26.34
CA ARG A 273 13.00 -3.98 26.66
C ARG A 273 13.60 -4.61 25.40
N ARG A 274 14.91 -4.46 25.18
CA ARG A 274 15.62 -5.00 24.00
C ARG A 274 15.25 -6.45 23.66
N ARG A 275 14.99 -7.30 24.65
CA ARG A 275 14.59 -8.70 24.45
C ARG A 275 13.22 -8.86 23.77
N ASN A 276 12.36 -7.84 23.83
CA ASN A 276 11.00 -7.88 23.27
C ASN A 276 10.93 -7.28 21.86
N LEU A 277 11.92 -6.45 21.48
CA LEU A 277 11.96 -5.81 20.16
C LEU A 277 12.13 -6.84 19.05
N SER A 278 11.51 -6.57 17.90
CA SER A 278 11.76 -7.29 16.64
C SER A 278 13.23 -7.12 16.19
N ASN A 279 13.66 -7.94 15.24
CA ASN A 279 14.99 -7.79 14.64
C ASN A 279 15.21 -6.38 14.10
N TYR A 280 14.23 -5.89 13.33
CA TYR A 280 14.27 -4.57 12.74
C TYR A 280 14.21 -3.47 13.79
N GLY A 281 13.34 -3.58 14.81
CA GLY A 281 13.29 -2.63 15.92
C GLY A 281 14.62 -2.47 16.66
N ARG A 282 15.38 -3.57 16.82
CA ARG A 282 16.73 -3.53 17.41
C ARG A 282 17.73 -2.76 16.54
N ILE A 283 17.66 -2.94 15.21
CA ILE A 283 18.50 -2.22 14.26
C ILE A 283 18.20 -0.72 14.34
N LEU A 284 16.92 -0.34 14.28
CA LEU A 284 16.50 1.06 14.38
C LEU A 284 16.90 1.69 15.72
N THR A 285 16.69 0.98 16.84
CA THR A 285 17.14 1.44 18.17
C THR A 285 18.66 1.68 18.20
N SER A 286 19.44 0.80 17.56
CA SER A 286 20.88 0.95 17.46
C SER A 286 21.27 2.17 16.62
N LEU A 287 20.59 2.42 15.49
CA LEU A 287 20.82 3.61 14.64
C LEU A 287 20.48 4.90 15.37
N ILE A 288 19.31 4.98 16.02
CA ILE A 288 18.89 6.15 16.81
C ILE A 288 19.90 6.47 17.91
N ARG A 289 20.35 5.43 18.64
CA ARG A 289 21.33 5.61 19.72
C ARG A 289 22.71 6.06 19.22
N ARG A 290 23.25 5.37 18.19
CA ARG A 290 24.59 5.63 17.66
C ARG A 290 24.71 7.02 17.04
N ASN A 291 23.64 7.49 16.44
CA ASN A 291 23.56 8.78 15.75
C ASN A 291 23.00 9.91 16.64
N HIS A 292 22.82 9.67 17.94
CA HIS A 292 22.31 10.65 18.92
C HIS A 292 20.94 11.27 18.54
N LEU A 293 20.04 10.49 17.91
CA LEU A 293 18.77 10.96 17.33
C LEU A 293 17.55 10.89 18.26
N ARG A 294 17.73 10.58 19.57
CA ARG A 294 16.59 10.37 20.49
C ARG A 294 15.60 11.52 20.56
N GLY A 295 16.08 12.76 20.48
CA GLY A 295 15.22 13.94 20.48
C GLY A 295 14.66 14.33 19.11
N HIS A 296 15.06 13.63 18.05
CA HIS A 296 14.74 13.96 16.66
C HIS A 296 13.81 12.95 15.99
N VAL A 297 13.38 11.89 16.69
CA VAL A 297 12.48 10.85 16.15
C VAL A 297 11.27 10.70 17.05
N CYS A 298 10.10 10.88 16.48
CA CYS A 298 8.81 10.77 17.15
C CYS A 298 7.93 9.75 16.40
N PHE A 299 7.54 8.66 17.07
CA PHE A 299 6.53 7.74 16.55
C PHE A 299 5.15 8.25 16.93
N THR A 300 4.27 8.39 15.94
CA THR A 300 2.94 8.99 16.15
C THR A 300 1.92 8.05 16.76
N GLY A 301 2.21 6.76 16.81
CA GLY A 301 1.18 5.74 16.98
C GLY A 301 0.38 5.53 15.69
N GLU A 302 -0.65 4.69 15.77
CA GLU A 302 -1.56 4.49 14.64
C GLU A 302 -2.40 5.74 14.43
N LEU A 303 -2.47 6.19 13.18
CA LEU A 303 -3.23 7.36 12.78
C LEU A 303 -4.45 6.90 11.96
N ASP A 304 -5.63 7.32 12.34
CA ASP A 304 -6.81 7.22 11.50
C ASP A 304 -6.70 8.15 10.27
N THR A 305 -7.68 8.11 9.40
CA THR A 305 -7.67 8.89 8.15
C THR A 305 -7.53 10.39 8.39
N LEU A 306 -8.22 10.95 9.39
CA LEU A 306 -8.21 12.39 9.66
C LEU A 306 -6.89 12.82 10.34
N ALA A 307 -6.43 12.05 11.32
CA ALA A 307 -5.15 12.29 11.98
C ALA A 307 -3.97 12.15 11.00
N MET A 308 -4.03 11.20 10.06
CA MET A 308 -3.04 11.04 9.00
C MET A 308 -3.01 12.28 8.10
N LYS A 309 -4.18 12.75 7.62
CA LYS A 309 -4.29 13.98 6.83
C LYS A 309 -3.72 15.18 7.58
N GLU A 310 -4.07 15.32 8.86
CA GLU A 310 -3.58 16.42 9.69
C GLU A 310 -2.06 16.36 9.84
N ARG A 311 -1.48 15.15 10.03
CA ARG A 311 -0.03 14.99 10.12
C ARG A 311 0.67 15.35 8.81
N PHE A 312 0.10 15.01 7.65
CA PHE A 312 0.61 15.48 6.36
C PHE A 312 0.64 17.01 6.29
N LEU A 313 -0.49 17.67 6.59
CA LEU A 313 -0.62 19.13 6.50
C LEU A 313 0.31 19.88 7.46
N LYS A 314 0.59 19.29 8.63
CA LYS A 314 1.53 19.84 9.62
C LYS A 314 3.00 19.57 9.28
N SER A 315 3.30 18.66 8.39
CA SER A 315 4.68 18.31 8.05
C SER A 315 5.26 19.28 7.01
N ASN A 316 6.54 19.66 7.17
CA ASN A 316 7.23 20.46 6.17
C ASN A 316 7.44 19.67 4.88
N LEU A 317 7.75 18.37 5.01
CA LEU A 317 7.85 17.48 3.87
C LEU A 317 7.44 16.03 4.21
N PHE A 318 7.03 15.31 3.20
CA PHE A 318 6.82 13.86 3.25
C PHE A 318 7.98 13.12 2.60
N VAL A 319 8.49 12.08 3.26
CA VAL A 319 9.53 11.22 2.70
C VAL A 319 8.99 9.80 2.53
N CYS A 320 9.16 9.24 1.32
CA CYS A 320 8.88 7.84 1.01
C CYS A 320 10.20 7.11 0.70
N PRO A 321 10.93 6.62 1.73
CA PRO A 321 12.26 6.06 1.55
C PRO A 321 12.24 4.55 1.29
N SER A 322 11.14 4.03 0.75
CA SER A 322 10.92 2.60 0.54
C SER A 322 11.93 1.99 -0.43
N SER A 323 12.35 0.75 -0.18
CA SER A 323 13.24 0.00 -1.08
C SER A 323 12.53 -0.45 -2.35
N VAL A 324 11.20 -0.59 -2.31
CA VAL A 324 10.33 -0.81 -3.46
C VAL A 324 8.90 -0.39 -3.11
N GLU A 325 8.24 0.26 -4.05
CA GLU A 325 6.79 0.56 -4.02
C GLU A 325 6.21 0.32 -5.40
N ASN A 326 4.96 -0.13 -5.47
CA ASN A 326 4.24 -0.11 -6.75
C ASN A 326 3.70 1.30 -7.02
N SER A 327 2.61 1.65 -6.32
CA SER A 327 2.01 2.98 -6.34
C SER A 327 1.72 3.37 -4.89
N SER A 328 2.55 4.23 -4.30
CA SER A 328 2.40 4.59 -2.89
C SER A 328 1.22 5.51 -2.68
N ASN A 329 0.14 5.02 -2.06
CA ASN A 329 -1.02 5.85 -1.68
C ASN A 329 -0.61 7.03 -0.79
N SER A 330 0.32 6.82 0.14
CA SER A 330 0.80 7.91 1.01
C SER A 330 1.52 9.01 0.23
N LEU A 331 2.26 8.66 -0.84
CA LEU A 331 2.88 9.64 -1.71
C LEU A 331 1.82 10.42 -2.50
N ALA A 332 0.83 9.72 -3.05
CA ALA A 332 -0.28 10.33 -3.78
C ALA A 332 -1.14 11.24 -2.86
N GLU A 333 -1.38 10.81 -1.62
CA GLU A 333 -2.07 11.62 -0.59
C GLU A 333 -1.28 12.87 -0.20
N ALA A 334 0.03 12.78 -0.10
CA ALA A 334 0.89 13.96 0.10
C ALA A 334 0.80 14.93 -1.08
N GLN A 335 0.89 14.41 -2.31
CA GLN A 335 0.82 15.21 -3.54
C GLN A 335 -0.54 15.91 -3.72
N ILE A 336 -1.67 15.23 -3.46
CA ILE A 336 -3.00 15.83 -3.60
C ILE A 336 -3.25 16.95 -2.57
N LEU A 337 -2.62 16.86 -1.40
CA LEU A 337 -2.61 17.92 -0.39
C LEU A 337 -1.61 19.04 -0.73
N GLY A 338 -0.64 18.78 -1.61
CA GLY A 338 0.41 19.72 -1.98
C GLY A 338 1.60 19.75 -1.02
N VAL A 339 1.79 18.69 -0.22
CA VAL A 339 2.95 18.55 0.68
C VAL A 339 4.19 18.29 -0.16
N PRO A 340 5.31 19.01 0.02
CA PRO A 340 6.57 18.69 -0.66
C PRO A 340 6.98 17.24 -0.42
N CYS A 341 7.45 16.56 -1.47
CA CYS A 341 7.74 15.13 -1.42
C CYS A 341 9.18 14.82 -1.80
N VAL A 342 9.80 13.89 -1.06
CA VAL A 342 11.06 13.25 -1.42
C VAL A 342 10.85 11.74 -1.40
N ALA A 343 11.25 11.04 -2.47
CA ALA A 343 11.05 9.59 -2.53
C ALA A 343 12.24 8.85 -3.18
N SER A 344 12.39 7.58 -2.86
CA SER A 344 13.38 6.73 -3.51
C SER A 344 13.01 6.46 -4.97
N ARG A 345 14.01 6.42 -5.86
CA ARG A 345 13.85 6.04 -7.27
C ARG A 345 13.76 4.51 -7.39
N ARG A 346 12.69 3.91 -6.82
CA ARG A 346 12.49 2.46 -6.80
C ARG A 346 11.05 2.08 -7.18
N GLY A 347 10.91 0.95 -7.89
CA GLY A 347 9.60 0.46 -8.32
C GLY A 347 8.84 1.46 -9.19
N GLY A 348 7.57 1.65 -8.91
CA GLY A 348 6.68 2.59 -9.63
C GLY A 348 6.75 4.05 -9.16
N THR A 349 7.58 4.37 -8.15
CA THR A 349 7.72 5.74 -7.64
C THR A 349 8.03 6.78 -8.73
N PRO A 350 8.91 6.51 -9.73
CA PRO A 350 9.16 7.45 -10.83
C PRO A 350 7.92 7.81 -11.65
N THR A 351 6.92 6.92 -11.72
CA THR A 351 5.65 7.22 -12.41
C THR A 351 4.82 8.28 -11.63
N LEU A 352 4.97 8.33 -10.30
CA LEU A 352 4.29 9.34 -9.47
C LEU A 352 5.09 10.65 -9.39
N ILE A 353 6.41 10.58 -9.54
CA ILE A 353 7.32 11.74 -9.54
C ILE A 353 8.09 11.75 -10.87
N PRO A 354 7.45 12.11 -11.99
CA PRO A 354 8.11 12.17 -13.28
C PRO A 354 9.04 13.37 -13.43
N ASP A 355 8.86 14.41 -12.62
CA ASP A 355 9.64 15.64 -12.60
C ASP A 355 9.64 16.33 -11.23
N GLU A 356 10.44 17.38 -11.08
CA GLU A 356 10.61 18.09 -9.81
C GLU A 356 9.37 18.86 -9.33
N GLN A 357 8.38 19.11 -10.19
CA GLN A 357 7.11 19.70 -9.77
C GLN A 357 6.29 18.72 -8.91
N MET A 358 6.50 17.41 -9.11
CA MET A 358 5.81 16.36 -8.35
C MET A 358 6.60 15.89 -7.12
N GLY A 359 7.85 16.33 -6.95
CA GLY A 359 8.72 15.97 -5.83
C GLY A 359 10.14 15.67 -6.28
N LEU A 360 11.01 15.33 -5.34
CA LEU A 360 12.40 14.97 -5.62
C LEU A 360 12.62 13.46 -5.50
N LEU A 361 13.33 12.88 -6.46
CA LEU A 361 13.76 11.48 -6.42
C LEU A 361 15.24 11.40 -6.03
N TYR A 362 15.56 10.43 -5.18
CA TYR A 362 16.95 10.07 -4.86
C TYR A 362 17.19 8.57 -5.09
N ASP A 363 18.43 8.19 -5.37
CA ASP A 363 18.80 6.79 -5.50
C ASP A 363 18.87 6.13 -4.11
N PHE A 364 18.11 5.05 -3.91
CA PHE A 364 17.87 4.42 -2.60
C PHE A 364 19.16 4.15 -1.80
N ASP A 365 20.22 3.73 -2.48
CA ASP A 365 21.49 3.37 -1.85
C ASP A 365 22.35 4.61 -1.48
N ASP A 366 21.99 5.82 -1.97
CA ASP A 366 22.69 7.08 -1.65
C ASP A 366 21.96 7.86 -0.56
N THR A 367 22.28 7.56 0.71
CA THR A 367 21.74 8.29 1.86
C THR A 367 22.20 9.76 1.90
N LYS A 368 23.28 10.10 1.19
CA LYS A 368 23.71 11.50 1.04
C LYS A 368 22.87 12.26 0.03
N ALA A 369 22.39 11.58 -1.03
CA ALA A 369 21.40 12.19 -1.92
C ALA A 369 20.08 12.43 -1.19
N LEU A 370 19.62 11.51 -0.32
CA LEU A 370 18.46 11.72 0.53
C LEU A 370 18.66 12.94 1.45
N GLU A 371 19.82 13.06 2.12
CA GLU A 371 20.17 14.22 2.94
C GLU A 371 20.08 15.52 2.12
N ARG A 372 20.70 15.55 0.93
CA ARG A 372 20.65 16.73 0.04
C ARG A 372 19.23 17.08 -0.40
N ALA A 373 18.43 16.10 -0.83
CA ALA A 373 17.06 16.32 -1.26
C ALA A 373 16.18 16.90 -0.13
N VAL A 374 16.30 16.37 1.08
CA VAL A 374 15.57 16.92 2.25
C VAL A 374 16.00 18.36 2.54
N CYS A 375 17.30 18.65 2.56
CA CYS A 375 17.79 20.01 2.78
C CYS A 375 17.34 20.98 1.67
N GLN A 376 17.35 20.54 0.41
CA GLN A 376 16.84 21.32 -0.73
C GLN A 376 15.36 21.68 -0.56
N VAL A 377 14.53 20.73 -0.11
CA VAL A 377 13.12 21.01 0.18
C VAL A 377 12.98 22.00 1.33
N PHE A 378 13.73 21.87 2.41
CA PHE A 378 13.67 22.83 3.52
C PHE A 378 14.02 24.25 3.08
N GLU A 379 14.98 24.41 2.16
CA GLU A 379 15.36 25.71 1.60
C GLU A 379 14.30 26.30 0.67
N SER A 380 13.66 25.47 -0.16
CA SER A 380 12.67 25.91 -1.15
C SER A 380 11.25 26.02 -0.60
N SER A 381 10.94 25.39 0.54
CA SER A 381 9.58 25.34 1.10
C SER A 381 8.92 26.71 1.33
N PRO A 382 9.64 27.78 1.70
CA PRO A 382 9.02 29.11 1.87
C PRO A 382 8.39 29.67 0.59
N THR A 383 8.91 29.26 -0.57
CA THR A 383 8.46 29.72 -1.89
C THR A 383 7.80 28.60 -2.70
N TRP A 384 7.49 27.47 -2.06
CA TRP A 384 6.92 26.29 -2.72
C TRP A 384 5.52 26.57 -3.26
N ASP A 385 5.39 26.60 -4.59
CA ASP A 385 4.09 26.63 -5.25
C ASP A 385 3.62 25.17 -5.53
N ASN A 386 2.63 24.75 -4.78
CA ASN A 386 2.06 23.41 -4.86
C ASN A 386 0.90 23.31 -5.86
N THR A 387 0.59 24.33 -6.62
CA THR A 387 -0.59 24.38 -7.50
C THR A 387 -0.52 23.30 -8.57
N ALA A 388 0.57 23.26 -9.34
CA ALA A 388 0.77 22.28 -10.39
C ALA A 388 0.79 20.83 -9.86
N MET A 389 1.46 20.58 -8.72
CA MET A 389 1.46 19.27 -8.07
C MET A 389 0.04 18.81 -7.75
N ARG A 390 -0.74 19.67 -7.09
CA ARG A 390 -2.10 19.37 -6.67
C ARG A 390 -3.05 19.12 -7.86
N GLU A 391 -2.95 19.93 -8.89
CA GLU A 391 -3.77 19.78 -10.10
C GLU A 391 -3.48 18.42 -10.78
N ARG A 392 -2.20 18.08 -10.98
CA ARG A 392 -1.79 16.80 -11.57
C ARG A 392 -2.18 15.61 -10.71
N ALA A 393 -2.01 15.71 -9.39
CA ALA A 393 -2.42 14.64 -8.47
C ALA A 393 -3.96 14.49 -8.43
N ARG A 394 -4.72 15.60 -8.46
CA ARG A 394 -6.19 15.56 -8.53
C ARG A 394 -6.69 14.95 -9.82
N SER A 395 -6.09 15.30 -10.95
CA SER A 395 -6.44 14.72 -12.25
C SER A 395 -6.14 13.21 -12.28
N ARG A 396 -4.96 12.81 -11.78
CA ARG A 396 -4.59 11.37 -11.70
C ARG A 396 -5.53 10.56 -10.83
N HIS A 397 -5.98 11.12 -9.73
CA HIS A 397 -6.82 10.44 -8.74
C HIS A 397 -8.27 10.91 -8.75
N ASP A 398 -8.73 11.46 -9.89
CA ASP A 398 -10.12 11.88 -10.04
C ASP A 398 -11.07 10.69 -9.94
N LYS A 399 -12.03 10.78 -9.03
CA LYS A 399 -12.91 9.66 -8.67
C LYS A 399 -13.81 9.26 -9.83
N THR A 400 -14.37 10.25 -10.53
CA THR A 400 -15.31 10.02 -11.63
C THR A 400 -14.56 9.38 -12.80
N SER A 401 -13.47 10.00 -13.24
CA SER A 401 -12.67 9.51 -14.36
C SER A 401 -12.11 8.10 -14.10
N ASN A 402 -11.64 7.82 -12.86
CA ASN A 402 -11.12 6.50 -12.53
C ASN A 402 -12.23 5.43 -12.45
N SER A 403 -13.42 5.79 -11.94
CA SER A 403 -14.57 4.89 -11.95
C SER A 403 -15.06 4.59 -13.38
N GLU A 404 -15.11 5.60 -14.24
CA GLU A 404 -15.47 5.43 -15.65
C GLU A 404 -14.45 4.55 -16.39
N ALA A 405 -13.15 4.81 -16.19
CA ALA A 405 -12.07 4.00 -16.77
C ALA A 405 -12.15 2.53 -16.32
N LEU A 406 -12.45 2.29 -15.04
CA LEU A 406 -12.62 0.94 -14.50
C LEU A 406 -13.79 0.21 -15.16
N VAL A 407 -14.93 0.87 -15.31
CA VAL A 407 -16.12 0.30 -15.98
C VAL A 407 -15.85 0.03 -17.46
N GLU A 408 -15.14 0.92 -18.14
CA GLU A 408 -14.74 0.71 -19.53
C GLU A 408 -13.83 -0.52 -19.68
N ILE A 409 -12.88 -0.70 -18.78
CA ILE A 409 -12.04 -1.90 -18.74
C ILE A 409 -12.90 -3.15 -18.55
N TYR A 410 -13.86 -3.14 -17.63
CA TYR A 410 -14.75 -4.27 -17.38
C TYR A 410 -15.60 -4.63 -18.62
N ARG A 411 -16.17 -3.63 -19.29
CA ARG A 411 -16.91 -3.84 -20.53
C ARG A 411 -16.01 -4.42 -21.64
N LYS A 412 -14.79 -3.92 -21.77
CA LYS A 412 -13.81 -4.43 -22.74
C LYS A 412 -13.44 -5.90 -22.45
N VAL A 413 -13.28 -6.27 -21.18
CA VAL A 413 -12.89 -7.63 -20.77
C VAL A 413 -14.04 -8.60 -20.94
N THR A 414 -15.28 -8.18 -20.69
CA THR A 414 -16.49 -9.00 -20.85
C THR A 414 -17.03 -9.05 -22.29
N GLY A 415 -16.65 -8.10 -23.14
CA GLY A 415 -17.24 -7.90 -24.46
C GLY A 415 -18.68 -7.35 -24.41
N LEU A 416 -19.12 -6.86 -23.24
CA LEU A 416 -20.43 -6.21 -23.07
C LEU A 416 -20.32 -4.74 -23.44
N SER A 417 -21.26 -4.26 -24.24
CA SER A 417 -21.36 -2.85 -24.68
C SER A 417 -22.05 -1.96 -23.65
#